data_a07ba6a33fd30844368df87ce7a8905d
#
_entry.id   a07ba6a33fd30844368df87ce7a8905d
#
_cell.length_a   1.000
_cell.length_b   1.000
_cell.length_c   1.000
_cell.angle_alpha   90.00
_cell.angle_beta   90.00
_cell.angle_gamma   90.00
#
_symmetry.space_group_name_H-M   'P 1'
#
loop_
_entity.id
_entity.type
_entity.pdbx_description
1 polymer ?
#
loop_
_entity_poly.entity_id
_entity_poly.type
_entity_poly.pdbx_seq_one_letter_code
_entity_poly.pdbx_strand_id
1 'polypeptide(L)'
;MILSTFPKLFGALVNLRELSAEDAQDMTHLMNYNISKYLYNVPVPYSVQDALNFIKSSHSDFKSLTGLQFAIEYRRGKSEPRSNNNLLFVGSIGLKNIDLVNKKANLGYWIGEQYWNRGIATECVRLMIDYALSYQLALNEISAYVFPENKASIQVLEKNGMRSNGEVNEYHEISKRYRKSLEYVILKTERSANSTN
;
A
#
# COMPACT_ATOMS: atom_id res chain seq x y z
N MET A 1 21.51 7.19 -0.90
CA MET A 1 21.68 5.76 -1.30
C MET A 1 20.76 5.55 -2.49
N ILE A 2 21.25 5.05 -3.61
CA ILE A 2 20.42 4.77 -4.79
C ILE A 2 20.00 3.31 -4.67
N LEU A 3 18.69 3.04 -4.64
CA LEU A 3 18.20 1.68 -4.74
C LEU A 3 18.50 1.17 -6.16
N SER A 4 19.48 0.30 -6.30
CA SER A 4 19.91 -0.24 -7.60
C SER A 4 18.94 -1.29 -8.15
N THR A 5 18.17 -1.92 -7.27
CA THR A 5 17.18 -2.96 -7.60
C THR A 5 15.92 -2.75 -6.79
N PHE A 6 14.77 -3.13 -7.37
CA PHE A 6 13.51 -3.07 -6.65
C PHE A 6 13.53 -4.06 -5.48
N PRO A 7 13.17 -3.63 -4.24
CA PRO A 7 13.21 -4.49 -3.07
C PRO A 7 12.13 -5.57 -3.12
N LYS A 8 12.38 -6.70 -2.46
CA LYS A 8 11.38 -7.73 -2.16
C LYS A 8 11.25 -7.84 -0.65
N LEU A 9 10.02 -7.84 -0.14
CA LEU A 9 9.74 -7.98 1.29
C LEU A 9 8.97 -9.28 1.53
N PHE A 10 9.33 -9.98 2.60
CA PHE A 10 8.77 -11.30 2.89
C PHE A 10 8.13 -11.30 4.27
N GLY A 11 6.86 -11.69 4.31
CA GLY A 11 6.09 -11.87 5.53
C GLY A 11 5.65 -13.33 5.73
N ALA A 12 4.89 -13.59 6.78
CA ALA A 12 4.34 -14.91 7.05
C ALA A 12 3.19 -15.26 6.09
N LEU A 13 2.32 -14.30 5.81
CA LEU A 13 1.15 -14.45 4.94
C LEU A 13 1.41 -13.99 3.52
N VAL A 14 2.29 -12.99 3.34
CA VAL A 14 2.47 -12.31 2.05
C VAL A 14 3.92 -12.15 1.65
N ASN A 15 4.13 -12.03 0.34
CA ASN A 15 5.34 -11.45 -0.23
C ASN A 15 4.96 -10.14 -0.93
N LEU A 16 5.87 -9.17 -0.89
CA LEU A 16 5.74 -7.93 -1.66
C LEU A 16 6.86 -7.90 -2.72
N ARG A 17 6.46 -7.72 -3.98
CA ARG A 17 7.38 -7.65 -5.13
C ARG A 17 7.05 -6.48 -6.05
N GLU A 18 7.92 -6.19 -6.97
CA GLU A 18 7.64 -5.24 -8.04
C GLU A 18 6.38 -5.63 -8.82
N LEU A 19 5.57 -4.64 -9.20
CA LEU A 19 4.45 -4.82 -10.12
C LEU A 19 4.99 -5.14 -11.52
N SER A 20 4.33 -6.06 -12.21
CA SER A 20 4.62 -6.39 -13.62
C SER A 20 3.40 -6.20 -14.51
N ALA A 21 3.58 -6.11 -15.81
CA ALA A 21 2.48 -6.00 -16.76
C ALA A 21 1.51 -7.20 -16.69
N GLU A 22 1.98 -8.35 -16.24
CA GLU A 22 1.19 -9.57 -16.03
C GLU A 22 0.13 -9.40 -14.93
N ASP A 23 0.36 -8.50 -13.96
CA ASP A 23 -0.58 -8.22 -12.88
C ASP A 23 -1.82 -7.44 -13.35
N ALA A 24 -1.80 -6.84 -14.55
CA ALA A 24 -2.84 -5.94 -15.01
C ALA A 24 -4.22 -6.62 -15.11
N GLN A 25 -4.28 -7.88 -15.51
CA GLN A 25 -5.53 -8.64 -15.57
C GLN A 25 -6.10 -8.89 -14.17
N ASP A 26 -5.26 -9.33 -13.23
CA ASP A 26 -5.68 -9.57 -11.85
C ASP A 26 -6.10 -8.26 -11.16
N MET A 27 -5.38 -7.16 -11.38
CA MET A 27 -5.77 -5.83 -10.89
C MET A 27 -7.16 -5.44 -11.38
N THR A 28 -7.44 -5.63 -12.67
CA THR A 28 -8.73 -5.29 -13.27
C THR A 28 -9.85 -6.18 -12.74
N HIS A 29 -9.59 -7.48 -12.61
CA HIS A 29 -10.56 -8.44 -12.10
C HIS A 29 -10.92 -8.18 -10.63
N LEU A 30 -9.95 -7.79 -9.82
CA LEU A 30 -10.16 -7.55 -8.39
C LEU A 30 -10.76 -6.17 -8.09
N MET A 31 -10.50 -5.17 -8.94
CA MET A 31 -10.96 -3.80 -8.69
C MET A 31 -12.48 -3.69 -8.90
N ASN A 32 -13.18 -3.34 -7.85
CA ASN A 32 -14.63 -3.13 -7.87
C ASN A 32 -15.02 -1.85 -7.12
N TYR A 33 -16.31 -1.53 -7.12
CA TYR A 33 -16.82 -0.32 -6.47
C TYR A 33 -16.54 -0.30 -4.95
N ASN A 34 -16.61 -1.45 -4.25
CA ASN A 34 -16.37 -1.51 -2.82
C ASN A 34 -14.93 -1.14 -2.45
N ILE A 35 -13.97 -1.36 -3.36
CA ILE A 35 -12.58 -0.96 -3.22
C ILE A 35 -12.39 0.49 -3.68
N SER A 36 -12.81 0.79 -4.93
CA SER A 36 -12.52 2.07 -5.58
C SER A 36 -13.12 3.28 -4.86
N LYS A 37 -14.29 3.12 -4.20
CA LYS A 37 -14.92 4.20 -3.43
C LYS A 37 -14.05 4.77 -2.29
N TYR A 38 -13.04 4.00 -1.85
CA TYR A 38 -12.07 4.40 -0.82
C TYR A 38 -10.69 4.75 -1.37
N LEU A 39 -10.52 4.75 -2.69
CA LEU A 39 -9.27 5.10 -3.34
C LEU A 39 -9.37 6.47 -4.01
N TYR A 40 -8.23 7.16 -4.04
CA TYR A 40 -8.10 8.41 -4.80
C TYR A 40 -7.80 8.10 -6.26
N ASN A 41 -8.50 8.78 -7.16
CA ASN A 41 -8.18 8.80 -8.59
C ASN A 41 -8.19 7.42 -9.29
N VAL A 42 -9.06 6.51 -8.84
CA VAL A 42 -9.29 5.22 -9.49
C VAL A 42 -10.58 5.29 -10.30
N PRO A 43 -10.52 5.15 -11.63
CA PRO A 43 -11.72 5.22 -12.48
C PRO A 43 -12.64 4.03 -12.25
N VAL A 44 -13.93 4.23 -12.53
CA VAL A 44 -14.95 3.17 -12.50
C VAL A 44 -15.77 3.25 -13.79
N PRO A 45 -15.76 2.22 -14.63
CA PRO A 45 -15.08 0.92 -14.48
C PRO A 45 -13.56 1.05 -14.57
N TYR A 46 -12.83 0.14 -13.92
CA TYR A 46 -11.37 0.05 -13.99
C TYR A 46 -10.97 -0.91 -15.12
N SER A 47 -10.18 -0.43 -16.06
CA SER A 47 -9.78 -1.18 -17.25
C SER A 47 -8.37 -1.76 -17.14
N VAL A 48 -8.05 -2.74 -18.01
CA VAL A 48 -6.68 -3.27 -18.15
C VAL A 48 -5.70 -2.15 -18.53
N GLN A 49 -6.15 -1.18 -19.35
CA GLN A 49 -5.31 -0.04 -19.72
C GLN A 49 -5.00 0.86 -18.53
N ASP A 50 -5.96 1.07 -17.61
CA ASP A 50 -5.72 1.82 -16.37
C ASP A 50 -4.70 1.10 -15.49
N ALA A 51 -4.79 -0.23 -15.39
CA ALA A 51 -3.83 -1.04 -14.66
C ALA A 51 -2.42 -0.95 -15.27
N LEU A 52 -2.30 -1.07 -16.59
CA LEU A 52 -1.01 -0.93 -17.30
C LEU A 52 -0.40 0.46 -17.13
N ASN A 53 -1.24 1.51 -17.20
CA ASN A 53 -0.80 2.90 -16.97
C ASN A 53 -0.29 3.09 -15.53
N PHE A 54 -1.00 2.52 -14.53
CA PHE A 54 -0.58 2.55 -13.13
C PHE A 54 0.76 1.82 -12.93
N ILE A 55 0.94 0.63 -13.50
CA ILE A 55 2.19 -0.14 -13.42
C ILE A 55 3.34 0.65 -14.07
N LYS A 56 3.12 1.24 -15.25
CA LYS A 56 4.12 2.06 -15.92
C LYS A 56 4.52 3.28 -15.09
N SER A 57 3.54 3.97 -14.48
CA SER A 57 3.80 5.10 -13.58
C SER A 57 4.60 4.65 -12.36
N SER A 58 4.26 3.51 -11.75
CA SER A 58 4.98 3.00 -10.58
C SER A 58 6.45 2.69 -10.87
N HIS A 59 6.77 2.18 -12.06
CA HIS A 59 8.16 1.98 -12.48
C HIS A 59 8.91 3.31 -12.70
N SER A 60 8.22 4.33 -13.22
CA SER A 60 8.80 5.69 -13.34
C SER A 60 9.07 6.30 -11.98
N ASP A 61 8.12 6.17 -11.05
CA ASP A 61 8.24 6.69 -9.68
C ASP A 61 9.40 6.02 -8.92
N PHE A 62 9.58 4.70 -9.14
CA PHE A 62 10.73 3.99 -8.57
C PHE A 62 12.06 4.52 -9.12
N LYS A 63 12.17 4.73 -10.43
CA LYS A 63 13.39 5.26 -11.07
C LYS A 63 13.75 6.66 -10.56
N SER A 64 12.75 7.50 -10.28
CA SER A 64 12.94 8.85 -9.73
C SER A 64 13.00 8.88 -8.21
N LEU A 65 12.81 7.76 -7.52
CA LEU A 65 12.69 7.62 -6.07
C LEU A 65 11.58 8.48 -5.46
N THR A 66 10.52 8.76 -6.22
CA THR A 66 9.33 9.49 -5.75
C THR A 66 8.23 8.54 -5.26
N GLY A 67 8.34 7.25 -5.57
CA GLY A 67 7.39 6.24 -5.13
C GLY A 67 7.96 4.82 -5.17
N LEU A 68 7.34 3.94 -4.42
CA LEU A 68 7.60 2.50 -4.35
C LEU A 68 6.26 1.77 -4.29
N GLN A 69 5.89 1.06 -5.37
CA GLN A 69 4.60 0.38 -5.43
C GLN A 69 4.79 -1.12 -5.63
N PHE A 70 4.27 -1.91 -4.70
CA PHE A 70 4.42 -3.37 -4.68
C PHE A 70 3.12 -4.07 -5.08
N ALA A 71 3.26 -5.19 -5.78
CA ALA A 71 2.27 -6.24 -5.84
C ALA A 71 2.26 -7.01 -4.52
N ILE A 72 1.07 -7.34 -4.03
CA ILE A 72 0.88 -8.20 -2.85
C ILE A 72 0.57 -9.61 -3.33
N GLU A 73 1.46 -10.54 -3.03
CA GLU A 73 1.27 -11.96 -3.24
C GLU A 73 0.88 -12.64 -1.93
N TYR A 74 -0.31 -13.22 -1.88
CA TYR A 74 -0.81 -13.95 -0.71
C TYR A 74 -0.51 -15.44 -0.83
N ARG A 75 -0.02 -16.04 0.25
CA ARG A 75 0.20 -17.49 0.36
C ARG A 75 -1.09 -18.19 0.71
N ARG A 76 -1.57 -19.05 -0.17
CA ARG A 76 -2.67 -19.97 0.17
C ARG A 76 -2.23 -20.90 1.30
N GLY A 77 -3.16 -21.21 2.22
CA GLY A 77 -2.92 -22.15 3.32
C GLY A 77 -2.58 -23.56 2.81
N LYS A 78 -1.99 -24.39 3.70
CA LYS A 78 -1.56 -25.76 3.42
C LYS A 78 -2.66 -26.73 2.96
N SER A 79 -3.93 -26.35 3.05
CA SER A 79 -5.12 -27.17 2.71
C SER A 79 -5.50 -27.14 1.24
N GLU A 80 -4.88 -26.30 0.40
CA GLU A 80 -5.16 -26.28 -1.04
C GLU A 80 -4.12 -27.05 -1.84
N PRO A 81 -4.49 -27.69 -2.98
CA PRO A 81 -3.58 -28.50 -3.78
C PRO A 81 -2.32 -27.68 -4.13
N ARG A 82 -1.15 -28.25 -3.87
CA ARG A 82 0.14 -27.67 -4.20
C ARG A 82 0.30 -27.63 -5.73
N SER A 83 -0.26 -26.63 -6.39
CA SER A 83 0.30 -26.19 -7.66
C SER A 83 1.61 -25.46 -7.36
N ASN A 84 2.61 -25.55 -8.23
CA ASN A 84 3.95 -24.96 -8.04
C ASN A 84 3.96 -23.42 -7.87
N ASN A 85 2.78 -22.75 -7.86
CA ASN A 85 2.59 -21.34 -7.62
C ASN A 85 1.50 -21.12 -6.55
N ASN A 86 1.87 -21.31 -5.27
CA ASN A 86 0.98 -21.04 -4.13
C ASN A 86 0.79 -19.54 -3.82
N LEU A 87 1.24 -18.63 -4.68
CA LEU A 87 1.17 -17.20 -4.50
C LEU A 87 0.12 -16.62 -5.44
N LEU A 88 -0.82 -15.86 -4.88
CA LEU A 88 -1.86 -15.16 -5.62
C LEU A 88 -1.65 -13.65 -5.52
N PHE A 89 -1.74 -12.95 -6.64
CA PHE A 89 -1.90 -11.51 -6.61
C PHE A 89 -3.23 -11.16 -5.95
N VAL A 90 -3.19 -10.34 -4.89
CA VAL A 90 -4.39 -10.00 -4.10
C VAL A 90 -4.59 -8.50 -3.92
N GLY A 91 -3.69 -7.67 -4.41
CA GLY A 91 -3.76 -6.23 -4.25
C GLY A 91 -2.41 -5.54 -4.41
N SER A 92 -2.35 -4.30 -3.99
CA SER A 92 -1.13 -3.49 -4.09
C SER A 92 -0.97 -2.58 -2.87
N ILE A 93 0.29 -2.34 -2.47
CA ILE A 93 0.68 -1.43 -1.39
C ILE A 93 1.91 -0.64 -1.80
N GLY A 94 2.01 0.62 -1.38
CA GLY A 94 3.19 1.38 -1.70
C GLY A 94 3.36 2.66 -0.93
N LEU A 95 4.50 3.29 -1.17
CA LEU A 95 4.83 4.65 -0.76
C LEU A 95 4.72 5.57 -1.97
N LYS A 96 4.14 6.74 -1.77
CA LYS A 96 4.08 7.84 -2.73
C LYS A 96 4.62 9.11 -2.10
N ASN A 97 4.95 10.08 -2.95
CA ASN A 97 5.48 11.36 -2.50
C ASN A 97 6.68 11.18 -1.55
N ILE A 98 7.57 10.26 -1.91
CA ILE A 98 8.81 10.05 -1.14
C ILE A 98 9.64 11.33 -1.22
N ASP A 99 9.82 11.95 -0.08
CA ASP A 99 10.64 13.14 0.10
C ASP A 99 11.87 12.75 0.93
N LEU A 100 12.98 12.51 0.25
CA LEU A 100 14.24 12.12 0.90
C LEU A 100 14.92 13.27 1.66
N VAL A 101 14.57 14.53 1.37
CA VAL A 101 15.08 15.70 2.07
C VAL A 101 14.41 15.83 3.44
N ASN A 102 13.06 15.81 3.45
CA ASN A 102 12.28 15.88 4.69
C ASN A 102 12.07 14.51 5.33
N LYS A 103 12.54 13.43 4.68
CA LYS A 103 12.49 12.03 5.15
C LYS A 103 11.08 11.55 5.47
N LYS A 104 10.14 11.78 4.55
CA LYS A 104 8.74 11.40 4.71
C LYS A 104 8.14 10.79 3.44
N ALA A 105 7.06 10.03 3.58
CA ALA A 105 6.31 9.48 2.47
C ALA A 105 4.86 9.19 2.88
N ASN A 106 4.00 9.00 1.87
CA ASN A 106 2.59 8.63 2.06
C ASN A 106 2.40 7.15 1.73
N LEU A 107 1.81 6.41 2.66
CA LEU A 107 1.45 5.00 2.52
C LEU A 107 0.03 4.87 1.94
N GLY A 108 -0.13 4.01 0.94
CA GLY A 108 -1.42 3.66 0.39
C GLY A 108 -1.48 2.20 -0.02
N TYR A 109 -2.67 1.58 0.09
CA TYR A 109 -2.87 0.17 -0.28
C TYR A 109 -4.33 -0.13 -0.63
N TRP A 110 -4.52 -1.23 -1.32
CA TRP A 110 -5.82 -1.87 -1.54
C TRP A 110 -5.67 -3.38 -1.61
N ILE A 111 -6.72 -4.10 -1.20
CA ILE A 111 -6.80 -5.56 -1.20
C ILE A 111 -8.12 -5.95 -1.89
N GLY A 112 -8.08 -6.95 -2.74
CA GLY A 112 -9.28 -7.55 -3.36
C GLY A 112 -10.30 -7.97 -2.30
N GLU A 113 -11.58 -7.67 -2.52
CA GLU A 113 -12.66 -7.84 -1.53
C GLU A 113 -12.73 -9.26 -0.96
N GLN A 114 -12.55 -10.28 -1.81
CA GLN A 114 -12.55 -11.69 -1.39
C GLN A 114 -11.41 -12.09 -0.44
N TYR A 115 -10.42 -11.22 -0.26
CA TYR A 115 -9.27 -11.44 0.61
C TYR A 115 -9.32 -10.58 1.89
N TRP A 116 -10.39 -9.82 2.11
CA TRP A 116 -10.55 -9.03 3.33
C TRP A 116 -10.66 -9.91 4.58
N ASN A 117 -10.41 -9.33 5.74
CA ASN A 117 -10.49 -9.96 7.07
C ASN A 117 -9.55 -11.16 7.28
N ARG A 118 -8.45 -11.26 6.50
CA ARG A 118 -7.43 -12.34 6.62
C ARG A 118 -6.11 -11.86 7.20
N GLY A 119 -6.03 -10.63 7.73
CA GLY A 119 -4.80 -10.07 8.27
C GLY A 119 -3.79 -9.57 7.22
N ILE A 120 -4.08 -9.75 5.92
CA ILE A 120 -3.18 -9.42 4.81
C ILE A 120 -2.78 -7.94 4.86
N ALA A 121 -3.75 -7.01 4.91
CA ALA A 121 -3.46 -5.58 4.95
C ALA A 121 -2.60 -5.20 6.16
N THR A 122 -2.89 -5.77 7.33
CA THR A 122 -2.13 -5.51 8.56
C THR A 122 -0.67 -5.92 8.41
N GLU A 123 -0.40 -7.10 7.84
CA GLU A 123 0.98 -7.54 7.62
C GLU A 123 1.69 -6.71 6.55
N CYS A 124 1.01 -6.38 5.44
CA CYS A 124 1.58 -5.54 4.39
C CYS A 124 1.98 -4.15 4.92
N VAL A 125 1.10 -3.51 5.70
CA VAL A 125 1.38 -2.19 6.30
C VAL A 125 2.55 -2.28 7.27
N ARG A 126 2.63 -3.35 8.09
CA ARG A 126 3.78 -3.58 8.97
C ARG A 126 5.08 -3.68 8.19
N LEU A 127 5.13 -4.52 7.16
CA LEU A 127 6.32 -4.69 6.31
C LEU A 127 6.75 -3.38 5.65
N MET A 128 5.80 -2.59 5.16
CA MET A 128 6.09 -1.31 4.52
C MET A 128 6.62 -0.27 5.51
N ILE A 129 6.03 -0.17 6.71
CA ILE A 129 6.52 0.74 7.76
C ILE A 129 7.94 0.33 8.18
N ASP A 130 8.16 -0.96 8.45
CA ASP A 130 9.47 -1.48 8.86
C ASP A 130 10.54 -1.18 7.79
N TYR A 131 10.21 -1.39 6.52
CA TYR A 131 11.11 -1.11 5.40
C TYR A 131 11.38 0.40 5.24
N ALA A 132 10.34 1.23 5.28
CA ALA A 132 10.44 2.68 5.08
C ALA A 132 11.26 3.38 6.18
N LEU A 133 11.10 2.95 7.43
CA LEU A 133 11.83 3.52 8.58
C LEU A 133 13.21 2.87 8.79
N SER A 134 13.52 1.77 8.08
CA SER A 134 14.83 1.10 8.14
C SER A 134 15.93 1.98 7.52
N TYR A 135 17.18 1.52 7.62
CA TYR A 135 18.33 2.22 7.03
C TYR A 135 18.30 2.27 5.48
N GLN A 136 17.52 1.40 4.81
CA GLN A 136 17.43 1.36 3.35
C GLN A 136 16.77 2.62 2.76
N LEU A 137 15.66 3.08 3.33
CA LEU A 137 15.03 4.34 2.94
C LEU A 137 15.30 5.47 3.93
N ALA A 138 15.55 5.12 5.19
CA ALA A 138 15.88 6.02 6.29
C ALA A 138 14.87 7.18 6.46
N LEU A 139 13.58 6.91 6.20
CA LEU A 139 12.53 7.89 6.44
C LEU A 139 12.31 8.07 7.95
N ASN A 140 11.81 9.22 8.33
CA ASN A 140 11.49 9.56 9.72
C ASN A 140 9.98 9.55 9.99
N GLU A 141 9.17 9.70 8.93
CA GLU A 141 7.73 9.84 9.04
C GLU A 141 7.02 9.13 7.89
N ILE A 142 5.96 8.39 8.21
CA ILE A 142 5.04 7.82 7.26
C ILE A 142 3.64 8.30 7.60
N SER A 143 2.98 8.93 6.62
CA SER A 143 1.58 9.33 6.69
C SER A 143 0.70 8.41 5.87
N ALA A 144 -0.57 8.27 6.25
CA ALA A 144 -1.61 7.62 5.45
C ALA A 144 -2.91 8.43 5.57
N TYR A 145 -3.61 8.59 4.44
CA TYR A 145 -4.88 9.31 4.38
C TYR A 145 -6.01 8.31 4.18
N VAL A 146 -7.03 8.39 5.01
CA VAL A 146 -8.14 7.44 5.01
C VAL A 146 -9.48 8.16 5.15
N PHE A 147 -10.47 7.78 4.35
CA PHE A 147 -11.82 8.31 4.51
C PHE A 147 -12.43 7.87 5.84
N PRO A 148 -13.13 8.74 6.58
CA PRO A 148 -13.69 8.41 7.89
C PRO A 148 -14.63 7.21 7.91
N GLU A 149 -15.24 6.90 6.75
CA GLU A 149 -16.13 5.75 6.56
C GLU A 149 -15.38 4.42 6.43
N ASN A 150 -14.10 4.45 6.06
CA ASN A 150 -13.27 3.25 5.88
C ASN A 150 -12.72 2.75 7.21
N LYS A 151 -13.62 2.28 8.09
CA LYS A 151 -13.28 1.79 9.43
C LYS A 151 -12.27 0.63 9.41
N ALA A 152 -12.33 -0.22 8.38
CA ALA A 152 -11.40 -1.34 8.24
C ALA A 152 -9.96 -0.85 8.03
N SER A 153 -9.75 0.16 7.17
CA SER A 153 -8.41 0.74 6.96
C SER A 153 -7.91 1.46 8.23
N ILE A 154 -8.78 2.20 8.91
CA ILE A 154 -8.45 2.85 10.19
C ILE A 154 -7.90 1.82 11.18
N GLN A 155 -8.61 0.71 11.39
CA GLN A 155 -8.15 -0.36 12.29
C GLN A 155 -6.80 -0.98 11.88
N VAL A 156 -6.54 -1.10 10.58
CA VAL A 156 -5.25 -1.59 10.07
C VAL A 156 -4.12 -0.63 10.42
N LEU A 157 -4.33 0.67 10.23
CA LEU A 157 -3.33 1.70 10.55
C LEU A 157 -3.04 1.74 12.06
N GLU A 158 -4.08 1.74 12.90
CA GLU A 158 -3.97 1.75 14.35
C GLU A 158 -3.26 0.50 14.89
N LYS A 159 -3.59 -0.71 14.37
CA LYS A 159 -2.89 -1.96 14.72
C LYS A 159 -1.40 -1.94 14.38
N ASN A 160 -0.99 -1.09 13.44
CA ASN A 160 0.42 -0.90 13.07
C ASN A 160 1.11 0.25 13.83
N GLY A 161 0.43 0.84 14.83
CA GLY A 161 0.96 1.90 15.66
C GLY A 161 0.89 3.29 15.04
N MET A 162 0.19 3.45 13.93
CA MET A 162 -0.11 4.78 13.39
C MET A 162 -1.17 5.47 14.24
N ARG A 163 -1.03 6.76 14.48
CA ARG A 163 -1.96 7.56 15.27
C ARG A 163 -2.60 8.66 14.43
N SER A 164 -3.82 9.03 14.76
CA SER A 164 -4.51 10.12 14.09
C SER A 164 -3.77 11.45 14.33
N ASN A 165 -3.58 12.20 13.24
CA ASN A 165 -2.95 13.53 13.23
C ASN A 165 -3.95 14.62 12.81
N GLY A 166 -5.25 14.31 12.84
CA GLY A 166 -6.31 15.26 12.51
C GLY A 166 -7.00 14.98 11.19
N GLU A 167 -7.77 15.97 10.74
CA GLU A 167 -8.55 15.92 9.51
C GLU A 167 -7.94 16.83 8.45
N VAL A 168 -7.96 16.37 7.20
CA VAL A 168 -7.53 17.11 6.02
C VAL A 168 -8.64 17.10 4.96
N ASN A 169 -8.71 18.15 4.16
CA ASN A 169 -9.58 18.18 2.99
C ASN A 169 -8.71 18.04 1.75
N GLU A 170 -8.91 16.95 1.00
CA GLU A 170 -8.17 16.67 -0.23
C GLU A 170 -9.08 16.79 -1.46
N TYR A 171 -8.57 17.39 -2.53
CA TYR A 171 -9.27 17.46 -3.79
C TYR A 171 -9.26 16.12 -4.49
N HIS A 172 -10.44 15.60 -4.79
CA HIS A 172 -10.63 14.32 -5.45
C HIS A 172 -10.87 14.56 -6.94
N GLU A 173 -9.88 14.25 -7.78
CA GLU A 173 -9.88 14.57 -9.22
C GLU A 173 -11.06 13.97 -9.98
N ILE A 174 -11.44 12.72 -9.69
CA ILE A 174 -12.53 12.04 -10.39
C ILE A 174 -13.89 12.64 -10.03
N SER A 175 -14.14 12.87 -8.75
CA SER A 175 -15.41 13.45 -8.29
C SER A 175 -15.46 14.98 -8.39
N LYS A 176 -14.35 15.63 -8.75
CA LYS A 176 -14.18 17.09 -8.87
C LYS A 176 -14.64 17.85 -7.62
N ARG A 177 -14.39 17.31 -6.45
CA ARG A 177 -14.77 17.92 -5.15
C ARG A 177 -13.75 17.63 -4.07
N TYR A 178 -13.73 18.47 -3.05
CA TYR A 178 -12.99 18.20 -1.82
C TYR A 178 -13.70 17.10 -1.02
N ARG A 179 -12.90 16.18 -0.47
CA ARG A 179 -13.35 15.15 0.46
C ARG A 179 -12.53 15.22 1.73
N LYS A 180 -13.21 15.01 2.85
CA LYS A 180 -12.57 14.91 4.16
C LYS A 180 -11.84 13.56 4.27
N SER A 181 -10.61 13.60 4.75
CA SER A 181 -9.81 12.44 5.12
C SER A 181 -9.24 12.62 6.51
N LEU A 182 -9.01 11.53 7.19
CA LEU A 182 -8.21 11.48 8.42
C LEU A 182 -6.76 11.21 8.03
N GLU A 183 -5.85 11.99 8.57
CA GLU A 183 -4.43 11.72 8.48
C GLU A 183 -4.01 10.83 9.65
N TYR A 184 -3.30 9.75 9.33
CA TYR A 184 -2.64 8.87 10.29
C TYR A 184 -1.14 8.94 10.07
N VAL A 185 -0.36 9.02 11.15
CA VAL A 185 1.10 9.20 11.09
C VAL A 185 1.78 8.21 12.04
N ILE A 186 2.97 7.74 11.65
CA ILE A 186 3.92 7.07 12.51
C ILE A 186 5.32 7.67 12.34
N LEU A 187 5.99 7.93 13.45
CA LEU A 187 7.36 8.43 13.48
C LEU A 187 8.35 7.29 13.77
N LYS A 188 9.55 7.40 13.21
CA LYS A 188 10.63 6.42 13.45
C LYS A 188 10.93 6.23 14.94
N THR A 189 10.91 7.30 15.71
CA THR A 189 11.16 7.27 17.16
C THR A 189 10.10 6.46 17.92
N GLU A 190 8.85 6.51 17.47
CA GLU A 190 7.72 5.77 18.07
C GLU A 190 7.79 4.27 17.74
N ARG A 191 8.24 3.91 16.52
CA ARG A 191 8.40 2.51 16.11
C ARG A 191 9.48 1.81 16.92
N SER A 192 10.60 2.48 17.18
CA SER A 192 11.70 1.93 17.98
C SER A 192 11.31 1.67 19.43
N ALA A 193 10.49 2.53 20.03
CA ALA A 193 10.01 2.36 21.40
C ALA A 193 9.07 1.14 21.59
N ASN A 194 8.26 0.82 20.57
CA ASN A 194 7.33 -0.31 20.61
C ASN A 194 8.00 -1.68 20.34
N SER A 195 9.24 -1.70 19.87
CA SER A 195 9.99 -2.94 19.58
C SER A 195 10.80 -3.44 20.78
N THR A 196 10.82 -2.71 21.89
CA THR A 196 11.61 -3.01 23.10
C THR A 196 10.74 -3.51 24.28
N ASN A 197 9.44 -3.67 24.09
CA ASN A 197 8.48 -4.30 25.02
C ASN A 197 7.93 -5.59 24.40
#